data_7bfa913429fc3738ec0a63ab3d02cb28
#
_entry.id   7bfa913429fc3738ec0a63ab3d02cb28
#
_cell.length_a   1.000
_cell.length_b   1.000
_cell.length_c   1.000
_cell.angle_alpha   90.00
_cell.angle_beta   90.00
_cell.angle_gamma   90.00
#
_symmetry.space_group_name_H-M   'P 1'
#
loop_
_entity.id
_entity.type
_entity.pdbx_description
1 polymer ?
#
loop_
_entity_poly.entity_id
_entity_poly.type
_entity_poly.pdbx_seq_one_letter_code
_entity_poly.pdbx_strand_id
1 'polypeptide(L)' 'MNCWHCNTELIWGSDFDGEDYGCEDIAIVTNLSCPKCHSTVEVYLPKDTEQND' A
#
# COMPACT_ATOMS: atom_id res chain seq x y z
N MET A 1 8.22 -5.18 3.15
CA MET A 1 8.68 -4.08 2.28
C MET A 1 9.54 -3.13 3.07
N ASN A 2 10.63 -2.70 2.50
CA ASN A 2 11.53 -1.76 3.17
C ASN A 2 11.29 -0.34 2.70
N CYS A 3 11.57 0.61 3.60
CA CYS A 3 11.42 2.01 3.30
C CYS A 3 12.38 2.42 2.18
N TRP A 4 11.89 3.21 1.23
CA TRP A 4 12.72 3.66 0.12
C TRP A 4 13.76 4.70 0.56
N HIS A 5 13.51 5.34 1.69
CA HIS A 5 14.35 6.44 2.16
C HIS A 5 15.46 5.96 3.11
N CYS A 6 15.11 5.19 4.12
CA CYS A 6 16.08 4.77 5.14
C CYS A 6 16.29 3.27 5.17
N ASN A 7 15.61 2.55 4.31
CA ASN A 7 15.73 1.10 4.17
C ASN A 7 15.34 0.33 5.44
N THR A 8 14.58 0.96 6.31
CA THR A 8 14.05 0.29 7.49
C THR A 8 12.80 -0.48 7.10
N GLU A 9 12.59 -1.63 7.70
CA GLU A 9 11.41 -2.42 7.39
C GLU A 9 10.16 -1.64 7.76
N LEU A 10 9.22 -1.54 6.82
CA LEU A 10 7.97 -0.82 7.03
C LEU A 10 7.03 -1.63 7.90
N ILE A 11 6.21 -0.92 8.67
CA ILE A 11 5.20 -1.53 9.51
C ILE A 11 3.86 -1.45 8.78
N TRP A 12 3.20 -2.59 8.67
CA TRP A 12 1.86 -2.63 8.06
C TRP A 12 0.89 -1.87 8.95
N GLY A 13 0.13 -0.97 8.34
CA GLY A 13 -0.86 -0.19 9.06
C GLY A 13 -2.25 -0.76 8.92
N SER A 14 -2.82 -0.61 7.74
CA SER A 14 -4.17 -1.14 7.48
C SER A 14 -4.38 -1.32 5.99
N ASP A 15 -5.40 -2.13 5.69
CA ASP A 15 -5.88 -2.29 4.32
C ASP A 15 -7.25 -1.67 4.22
N PHE A 16 -7.52 -1.05 3.09
CA PHE A 16 -8.84 -0.50 2.81
C PHE A 16 -9.28 -0.95 1.44
N ASP A 17 -10.59 -1.08 1.26
CA ASP A 17 -11.12 -1.36 -0.07
C ASP A 17 -10.97 -0.14 -0.95
N GLY A 18 -10.77 -0.37 -2.25
CA GLY A 18 -10.69 0.73 -3.19
C GLY A 18 -11.96 1.58 -3.19
N GLU A 19 -13.08 0.96 -2.88
CA GLU A 19 -14.34 1.69 -2.82
C GLU A 19 -14.35 2.76 -1.74
N ASP A 20 -13.65 2.52 -0.64
CA ASP A 20 -13.55 3.50 0.43
C ASP A 20 -12.83 4.76 -0.04
N TYR A 21 -12.02 4.62 -1.07
CA TYR A 21 -11.30 5.75 -1.66
C TYR A 21 -12.02 6.31 -2.89
N GLY A 22 -13.14 5.73 -3.25
CA GLY A 22 -13.85 6.13 -4.45
C GLY A 22 -13.19 5.69 -5.74
N CYS A 23 -12.33 4.69 -5.68
CA CYS A 23 -11.60 4.20 -6.85
C CYS A 23 -12.12 2.83 -7.23
N GLU A 24 -12.90 2.76 -8.29
CA GLU A 24 -13.49 1.49 -8.71
C GLU A 24 -12.47 0.53 -9.30
N ASP A 25 -11.37 1.05 -9.81
CA ASP A 25 -10.36 0.23 -10.44
C ASP A 25 -9.37 -0.37 -9.45
N ILE A 26 -9.48 0.01 -8.19
CA ILE A 26 -8.57 -0.43 -7.15
C ILE A 26 -9.28 -1.42 -6.25
N ALA A 27 -8.66 -2.58 -6.04
CA ALA A 27 -9.23 -3.59 -5.16
C ALA A 27 -8.91 -3.29 -3.71
N ILE A 28 -7.64 -3.01 -3.43
CA ILE A 28 -7.19 -2.80 -2.05
C ILE A 28 -6.14 -1.70 -2.05
N VAL A 29 -6.20 -0.88 -1.01
CA VAL A 29 -5.16 0.10 -0.72
C VAL A 29 -4.54 -0.27 0.62
N THR A 30 -3.26 -0.58 0.62
CA THR A 30 -2.54 -0.98 1.82
C THR A 30 -1.65 0.18 2.29
N ASN A 31 -1.74 0.50 3.57
CA ASN A 31 -0.94 1.57 4.16
C ASN A 31 0.18 1.00 5.00
N LEU A 32 1.38 1.49 4.79
CA LEU A 32 2.53 1.11 5.59
C LEU A 32 3.22 2.38 6.07
N SER A 33 3.93 2.27 7.17
CA SER A 33 4.65 3.42 7.70
C SER A 33 6.04 2.99 8.16
N CYS A 34 6.95 3.94 8.10
CA CYS A 34 8.31 3.71 8.55
C CYS A 34 8.46 4.20 9.98
N PRO A 35 8.89 3.33 10.91
CA PRO A 35 9.03 3.76 12.30
C PRO A 35 10.24 4.65 12.52
N LYS A 36 11.13 4.74 11.55
CA LYS A 36 12.35 5.48 11.73
C LYS A 36 12.28 6.88 11.15
N CYS A 37 11.89 7.02 9.90
CA CYS A 37 11.85 8.32 9.25
C CYS A 37 10.44 8.86 9.10
N HIS A 38 9.45 8.12 9.56
CA HIS A 38 8.03 8.53 9.54
C HIS A 38 7.47 8.67 8.14
N SER A 39 8.08 8.05 7.16
CA SER A 39 7.54 8.03 5.81
C SER A 39 6.30 7.14 5.76
N THR A 40 5.38 7.49 4.90
CA THR A 40 4.17 6.70 4.69
C THR A 40 4.17 6.17 3.26
N VAL A 41 3.80 4.91 3.11
CA VAL A 41 3.76 4.26 1.80
C VAL A 41 2.36 3.68 1.61
N GLU A 42 1.79 3.91 0.44
CA GLU A 42 0.51 3.32 0.07
C GLU A 42 0.72 2.44 -1.15
N VAL A 43 0.24 1.21 -1.05
CA VAL A 43 0.34 0.26 -2.15
C VAL A 43 -1.07 0.02 -2.69
N TYR A 44 -1.24 0.20 -3.99
CA TYR A 44 -2.52 0.07 -4.65
C TYR A 44 -2.55 -1.23 -5.44
N LEU A 45 -3.54 -2.05 -5.17
CA LEU A 45 -3.72 -3.30 -5.91
C LEU A 45 -4.90 -3.12 -6.87
N PRO A 46 -4.66 -3.09 -8.17
CA PRO A 46 -5.75 -2.94 -9.13
C PRO A 46 -6.62 -4.20 -9.16
N LYS A 47 -7.89 -4.01 -9.46
CA LYS A 47 -8.81 -5.16 -9.55
C LYS A 47 -8.49 -6.06 -10.72
N ASP A 48 -7.86 -5.54 -11.74
CA ASP A 48 -7.64 -6.28 -12.96
C ASP A 48 -6.18 -6.68 -13.07
N THR A 49 -5.69 -7.47 -12.10
CA THR A 49 -4.28 -7.79 -12.03
C THR A 49 -3.96 -9.18 -12.51
N GLU A 50 -4.93 -9.91 -12.88
CA GLU A 50 -4.60 -11.24 -13.24
C GLU A 50 -3.56 -11.30 -14.31
N GLN A 51 -3.14 -11.04 -14.44
CA GLN A 51 -2.24 -11.29 -15.06
C GLN A 51 -1.32 -11.72 -14.82
N ASN A 52 -1.50 -11.91 -14.57
CA ASN A 52 -0.93 -12.39 -14.42
C ASN A 52 -0.49 -12.89 -14.55
N ASP A 53 -0.36 -13.03 -14.58
CA ASP A 53 0.09 -13.72 -14.56
C ASP A 53 0.47 -14.16 -14.76
#